data_8eb05f0fd69dac218dc1073e2a84e909
#
_entry.id   8eb05f0fd69dac218dc1073e2a84e909
#
_cell.length_a   1.000
_cell.length_b   1.000
_cell.length_c   1.000
_cell.angle_alpha   90.00
_cell.angle_beta   90.00
_cell.angle_gamma   90.00
#
_symmetry.space_group_name_H-M   'P 1'
#
loop_
_entity.id
_entity.type
_entity.pdbx_description
1 polymer ?
#
loop_
_entity_poly.entity_id
_entity_poly.type
_entity_poly.pdbx_seq_one_letter_code
_entity_poly.pdbx_strand_id
1 'polypeptide(L)'
;MLRSPKLEVSRSLVAVVAVMLGAVPAATTAQAADTPQVVRFHGGGYDRAEALAVDGARNVYVAGSVDSAGSGTFAVVKLSPQGSVLWTGRYSGSRGGVGGSALAVTADNAGNVYAAGWTGDGVIFNNNIDYLVVAFGPDGTERWAQRYDGPASGFDQATEIAVDAAGNAYVSGFSYGQNQNQAYDWTTHKYSPTGTLLWERRHSGPGTNDDRVTDMMLDPDGNLVVTGFTKNTGDGLTNDVETLTYDPAGNVVWQRRWTDTAASHETPADLDVDAAGRITVTGTTAESASPYAVPTPVTLRYDQAGTLLQVIRDGGASVDADTAGNLVLAGFFLAPPGVSSVARYDAAGARVWSTPLTMNAEDALSGLTVRADSAGAVTLAGTVTNVFVHNDDYLTVRYAPDGQELWRHRFNGPVGGDDRVAGLAIDGAGDVVVTGTSWNGYLSYKGTADDIVTLRFPAAATPMLIAPGNLTATGVSASQIGLRWQDNAGTEDGFWIERCQGIGCAGFTRIAFVGHDVTAYTDSGLARNTQYSYRVQAFDGDQVSAYSNTATGKTRHR
;
A
#
# COMPACT_ATOMS: atom_id res chain seq x y z
N MET A 1 28.32 76.99 -7.42
CA MET A 1 29.55 76.67 -6.67
C MET A 1 29.12 75.95 -5.42
N LEU A 2 29.24 74.62 -5.39
CA LEU A 2 29.40 73.84 -4.17
C LEU A 2 29.66 72.42 -4.65
N ARG A 3 30.83 71.92 -4.32
CA ARG A 3 31.37 70.58 -4.74
C ARG A 3 30.75 69.47 -3.90
N SER A 4 30.35 68.40 -4.57
CA SER A 4 30.00 67.12 -3.95
C SER A 4 31.25 66.38 -3.48
N PRO A 5 31.23 65.69 -2.31
CA PRO A 5 32.34 64.83 -1.92
C PRO A 5 32.19 63.45 -2.58
N LYS A 6 33.31 62.95 -3.07
CA LYS A 6 33.45 61.54 -3.56
C LYS A 6 33.41 60.61 -2.39
N LEU A 7 32.51 59.59 -2.45
CA LEU A 7 32.56 58.42 -1.58
C LEU A 7 33.64 57.47 -2.09
N GLU A 8 34.62 57.17 -1.25
CA GLU A 8 35.57 56.07 -1.44
C GLU A 8 34.86 54.74 -1.16
N VAL A 9 34.89 53.86 -2.14
CA VAL A 9 34.41 52.49 -1.99
C VAL A 9 35.53 51.64 -1.40
N SER A 10 35.42 51.33 -0.13
CA SER A 10 36.25 50.34 0.55
C SER A 10 36.06 48.96 -0.09
N ARG A 11 37.13 48.40 -0.64
CA ARG A 11 37.17 46.99 -1.10
C ARG A 11 37.21 46.07 0.10
N SER A 12 36.07 45.53 0.51
CA SER A 12 36.01 44.39 1.43
C SER A 12 36.39 43.13 0.67
N LEU A 13 37.44 42.46 1.13
CA LEU A 13 37.82 41.12 0.71
C LEU A 13 36.65 40.16 1.02
N VAL A 14 36.01 39.65 0.00
CA VAL A 14 35.10 38.49 0.13
C VAL A 14 35.95 37.23 0.18
N ALA A 15 36.10 36.68 1.36
CA ALA A 15 36.66 35.35 1.52
C ALA A 15 35.67 34.32 0.91
N VAL A 16 36.05 33.75 -0.24
CA VAL A 16 35.36 32.63 -0.83
C VAL A 16 35.66 31.41 0.06
N VAL A 17 34.74 31.07 0.93
CA VAL A 17 34.74 29.76 1.60
C VAL A 17 34.38 28.73 0.52
N ALA A 18 35.38 28.00 0.03
CA ALA A 18 35.15 26.80 -0.76
C ALA A 18 34.48 25.76 0.13
N VAL A 19 33.16 25.67 0.05
CA VAL A 19 32.45 24.50 0.57
C VAL A 19 32.90 23.33 -0.30
N MET A 20 33.72 22.45 0.25
CA MET A 20 33.94 21.14 -0.33
C MET A 20 32.59 20.44 -0.33
N LEU A 21 31.94 20.40 -1.49
CA LEU A 21 30.90 19.43 -1.77
C LEU A 21 31.55 18.06 -1.65
N GLY A 22 31.36 17.43 -0.50
CA GLY A 22 31.62 16.01 -0.36
C GLY A 22 30.86 15.32 -1.49
N ALA A 23 31.57 14.48 -2.27
CA ALA A 23 30.94 13.66 -3.27
C ALA A 23 29.80 12.91 -2.57
N VAL A 24 28.57 13.22 -2.94
CA VAL A 24 27.41 12.39 -2.66
C VAL A 24 27.78 11.04 -3.28
N PRO A 25 27.80 9.94 -2.51
CA PRO A 25 28.01 8.64 -3.13
C PRO A 25 26.95 8.50 -4.22
N ALA A 26 27.39 8.14 -5.42
CA ALA A 26 26.50 7.89 -6.54
C ALA A 26 25.39 6.99 -6.01
N ALA A 27 24.14 7.41 -6.22
CA ALA A 27 22.99 6.62 -5.88
C ALA A 27 23.26 5.20 -6.38
N THR A 28 23.30 4.25 -5.47
CA THR A 28 23.32 2.83 -5.81
C THR A 28 22.17 2.62 -6.76
N THR A 29 22.45 2.13 -7.94
CA THR A 29 21.44 1.80 -8.95
C THR A 29 20.32 1.07 -8.23
N ALA A 30 19.14 1.67 -8.22
CA ALA A 30 17.95 1.04 -7.65
C ALA A 30 17.91 -0.40 -8.19
N GLN A 31 17.91 -1.35 -7.28
CA GLN A 31 17.74 -2.77 -7.63
C GLN A 31 16.48 -2.83 -8.50
N ALA A 32 16.59 -3.43 -9.67
CA ALA A 32 15.44 -3.56 -10.56
C ALA A 32 14.29 -4.13 -9.74
N ALA A 33 13.18 -3.41 -9.67
CA ALA A 33 11.98 -3.90 -9.00
C ALA A 33 11.72 -5.30 -9.54
N ASP A 34 11.62 -6.28 -8.66
CA ASP A 34 11.30 -7.65 -9.08
C ASP A 34 10.05 -7.54 -9.94
N THR A 35 10.12 -8.05 -11.15
CA THR A 35 9.01 -7.95 -12.11
C THR A 35 7.81 -8.63 -11.47
N PRO A 36 6.71 -7.92 -11.17
CA PRO A 36 5.59 -8.53 -10.49
C PRO A 36 4.95 -9.60 -11.37
N GLN A 37 4.40 -10.61 -10.74
CA GLN A 37 3.42 -11.44 -11.42
C GLN A 37 2.18 -10.55 -11.68
N VAL A 38 1.79 -10.42 -12.93
CA VAL A 38 0.62 -9.66 -13.35
C VAL A 38 -0.52 -10.62 -13.66
N VAL A 39 -1.61 -10.49 -12.93
CA VAL A 39 -2.84 -11.26 -13.16
C VAL A 39 -3.91 -10.30 -13.65
N ARG A 40 -4.46 -10.59 -14.82
CA ARG A 40 -5.56 -9.81 -15.40
C ARG A 40 -6.82 -10.67 -15.44
N PHE A 41 -7.89 -10.16 -14.87
CA PHE A 41 -9.22 -10.77 -14.92
C PHE A 41 -10.12 -9.93 -15.81
N HIS A 42 -10.71 -10.59 -16.82
CA HIS A 42 -11.68 -10.00 -17.74
C HIS A 42 -13.02 -10.71 -17.61
N GLY A 43 -14.00 -10.04 -17.06
CA GLY A 43 -15.35 -10.58 -16.82
C GLY A 43 -16.35 -10.35 -17.96
N GLY A 44 -15.95 -9.59 -18.99
CA GLY A 44 -16.73 -9.40 -20.21
C GLY A 44 -17.21 -7.98 -20.51
N GLY A 45 -16.83 -6.99 -19.70
CA GLY A 45 -17.22 -5.60 -19.86
C GLY A 45 -16.42 -4.67 -18.98
N TYR A 46 -17.08 -3.79 -18.22
CA TYR A 46 -16.43 -2.96 -17.22
C TYR A 46 -16.24 -3.76 -15.92
N ASP A 47 -15.03 -4.21 -15.71
CA ASP A 47 -14.68 -4.92 -14.49
C ASP A 47 -13.90 -3.97 -13.56
N ARG A 48 -14.39 -3.79 -12.35
CA ARG A 48 -13.85 -2.82 -11.42
C ARG A 48 -13.46 -3.46 -10.11
N ALA A 49 -12.24 -3.23 -9.67
CA ALA A 49 -11.79 -3.58 -8.33
C ALA A 49 -12.05 -2.42 -7.36
N GLU A 50 -12.56 -2.74 -6.17
CA GLU A 50 -12.83 -1.78 -5.10
C GLU A 50 -12.09 -2.13 -3.81
N ALA A 51 -11.86 -3.42 -3.52
CA ALA A 51 -11.19 -3.86 -2.30
C ALA A 51 -10.41 -5.16 -2.49
N LEU A 52 -9.51 -5.43 -1.56
CA LEU A 52 -8.60 -6.58 -1.55
C LEU A 52 -8.55 -7.19 -0.15
N ALA A 53 -8.60 -8.54 -0.08
CA ALA A 53 -8.22 -9.30 1.10
C ALA A 53 -7.33 -10.48 0.74
N VAL A 54 -6.54 -10.95 1.70
CA VAL A 54 -5.66 -12.13 1.53
C VAL A 54 -5.88 -13.08 2.71
N ASP A 55 -6.06 -14.38 2.43
CA ASP A 55 -6.22 -15.41 3.47
C ASP A 55 -4.87 -16.00 3.92
N GLY A 56 -4.92 -16.80 5.00
CA GLY A 56 -3.74 -17.48 5.53
C GLY A 56 -3.11 -18.52 4.56
N ALA A 57 -3.84 -18.94 3.53
CA ALA A 57 -3.33 -19.77 2.43
C ALA A 57 -2.76 -18.94 1.27
N ARG A 58 -2.70 -17.61 1.45
CA ARG A 58 -2.19 -16.62 0.49
C ARG A 58 -3.05 -16.45 -0.76
N ASN A 59 -4.31 -16.92 -0.74
CA ASN A 59 -5.24 -16.61 -1.80
C ASN A 59 -5.65 -15.14 -1.69
N VAL A 60 -5.87 -14.54 -2.85
CA VAL A 60 -6.29 -13.13 -2.98
C VAL A 60 -7.77 -13.09 -3.31
N TYR A 61 -8.52 -12.26 -2.63
CA TYR A 61 -9.92 -11.97 -2.88
C TYR A 61 -10.05 -10.53 -3.33
N VAL A 62 -10.55 -10.31 -4.53
CA VAL A 62 -10.80 -8.98 -5.07
C VAL A 62 -12.31 -8.77 -5.12
N ALA A 63 -12.78 -7.78 -4.37
CA ALA A 63 -14.17 -7.33 -4.41
C ALA A 63 -14.35 -6.21 -5.43
N GLY A 64 -15.52 -6.14 -6.01
CA GLY A 64 -15.85 -5.10 -6.96
C GLY A 64 -17.11 -5.38 -7.77
N SER A 65 -17.11 -4.92 -9.02
CA SER A 65 -18.14 -5.25 -9.99
C SER A 65 -17.55 -5.90 -11.22
N VAL A 66 -18.25 -6.90 -11.76
CA VAL A 66 -17.93 -7.49 -13.06
C VAL A 66 -19.14 -7.34 -13.97
N ASP A 67 -18.86 -6.99 -15.23
CA ASP A 67 -19.94 -6.71 -16.16
C ASP A 67 -20.00 -7.77 -17.26
N SER A 68 -21.13 -8.44 -17.35
CA SER A 68 -21.44 -9.32 -18.49
C SER A 68 -22.45 -8.70 -19.46
N ALA A 69 -23.04 -7.54 -19.15
CA ALA A 69 -24.17 -6.97 -19.91
C ALA A 69 -24.33 -5.43 -19.84
N GLY A 70 -23.38 -4.68 -19.28
CA GLY A 70 -23.39 -3.20 -19.27
C GLY A 70 -23.91 -2.54 -18.00
N SER A 71 -24.06 -3.24 -16.88
CA SER A 71 -24.60 -2.66 -15.63
C SER A 71 -23.82 -3.02 -14.36
N GLY A 72 -22.65 -3.64 -14.47
CA GLY A 72 -21.85 -4.08 -13.33
C GLY A 72 -22.60 -5.00 -12.35
N THR A 73 -22.05 -6.14 -12.01
CA THR A 73 -22.64 -7.09 -11.06
C THR A 73 -21.75 -7.19 -9.85
N PHE A 74 -22.30 -7.07 -8.64
CA PHE A 74 -21.59 -7.33 -7.39
C PHE A 74 -20.81 -8.65 -7.48
N ALA A 75 -19.51 -8.62 -7.28
CA ALA A 75 -18.67 -9.78 -7.47
C ALA A 75 -17.47 -9.83 -6.52
N VAL A 76 -17.01 -11.06 -6.28
CA VAL A 76 -15.71 -11.36 -5.68
C VAL A 76 -14.97 -12.34 -6.59
N VAL A 77 -13.72 -12.03 -6.90
CA VAL A 77 -12.81 -12.91 -7.64
C VAL A 77 -11.78 -13.48 -6.68
N LYS A 78 -11.66 -14.82 -6.63
CA LYS A 78 -10.59 -15.50 -5.85
C LYS A 78 -9.46 -15.91 -6.77
N LEU A 79 -8.25 -15.50 -6.41
CA LEU A 79 -7.01 -15.89 -7.09
C LEU A 79 -6.17 -16.78 -6.18
N SER A 80 -5.52 -17.79 -6.75
CA SER A 80 -4.49 -18.57 -6.05
C SER A 80 -3.23 -17.73 -5.84
N PRO A 81 -2.30 -18.16 -4.96
CA PRO A 81 -0.98 -17.55 -4.84
C PRO A 81 -0.18 -17.52 -6.15
N GLN A 82 -0.48 -18.44 -7.07
CA GLN A 82 0.14 -18.51 -8.41
C GLN A 82 -0.62 -17.67 -9.47
N GLY A 83 -1.61 -16.87 -9.06
CA GLY A 83 -2.37 -15.99 -9.94
C GLY A 83 -3.46 -16.67 -10.78
N SER A 84 -3.79 -17.94 -10.52
CA SER A 84 -4.91 -18.59 -11.21
C SER A 84 -6.23 -18.16 -10.61
N VAL A 85 -7.22 -17.82 -11.43
CA VAL A 85 -8.60 -17.60 -10.98
C VAL A 85 -9.17 -18.94 -10.50
N LEU A 86 -9.49 -19.02 -9.22
CA LEU A 86 -10.07 -20.22 -8.61
C LEU A 86 -11.59 -20.25 -8.76
N TRP A 87 -12.22 -19.11 -8.53
CA TRP A 87 -13.65 -18.90 -8.74
C TRP A 87 -14.02 -17.41 -8.83
N THR A 88 -15.22 -17.13 -9.35
CA THR A 88 -15.84 -15.81 -9.34
C THR A 88 -17.24 -15.94 -8.75
N GLY A 89 -17.43 -15.44 -7.53
CA GLY A 89 -18.75 -15.32 -6.90
C GLY A 89 -19.45 -14.07 -7.39
N ARG A 90 -20.72 -14.20 -7.78
CA ARG A 90 -21.54 -13.08 -8.26
C ARG A 90 -22.89 -13.10 -7.56
N TYR A 91 -23.39 -11.92 -7.22
CA TYR A 91 -24.75 -11.77 -6.73
C TYR A 91 -25.60 -11.08 -7.80
N SER A 92 -26.57 -11.79 -8.35
CA SER A 92 -27.41 -11.30 -9.44
C SER A 92 -28.74 -10.72 -8.99
N GLY A 93 -29.01 -10.72 -7.68
CA GLY A 93 -30.28 -10.23 -7.11
C GLY A 93 -31.47 -11.13 -7.41
N SER A 94 -32.51 -11.03 -6.61
CA SER A 94 -33.75 -11.82 -6.76
C SER A 94 -34.70 -11.28 -7.87
N ARG A 95 -34.39 -10.15 -8.49
CA ARG A 95 -35.26 -9.47 -9.48
C ARG A 95 -34.57 -9.12 -10.80
N GLY A 96 -33.45 -9.82 -11.16
CA GLY A 96 -32.69 -9.46 -12.35
C GLY A 96 -32.08 -8.06 -12.22
N GLY A 97 -31.51 -7.76 -11.03
CA GLY A 97 -31.08 -6.45 -10.59
C GLY A 97 -30.14 -5.75 -11.55
N VAL A 98 -30.36 -4.49 -11.73
CA VAL A 98 -29.55 -3.62 -12.57
C VAL A 98 -28.49 -2.98 -11.69
N GLY A 99 -27.29 -3.53 -11.74
CA GLY A 99 -26.12 -2.96 -11.08
C GLY A 99 -25.90 -3.43 -9.64
N GLY A 100 -24.65 -3.38 -9.24
CA GLY A 100 -24.16 -3.68 -7.89
C GLY A 100 -22.66 -3.69 -7.85
N SER A 101 -22.08 -3.38 -6.69
CA SER A 101 -20.62 -3.47 -6.45
C SER A 101 -20.34 -3.93 -5.04
N ALA A 102 -19.38 -4.83 -4.88
CA ALA A 102 -18.77 -5.14 -3.61
C ALA A 102 -17.71 -4.09 -3.32
N LEU A 103 -17.80 -3.39 -2.19
CA LEU A 103 -16.91 -2.30 -1.82
C LEU A 103 -15.88 -2.75 -0.76
N ALA A 104 -16.20 -3.79 -0.01
CA ALA A 104 -15.32 -4.36 1.00
C ALA A 104 -15.38 -5.89 0.95
N VAL A 105 -14.27 -6.54 1.34
CA VAL A 105 -14.15 -8.00 1.40
C VAL A 105 -13.25 -8.44 2.53
N THR A 106 -13.61 -9.53 3.17
CA THR A 106 -12.78 -10.21 4.17
C THR A 106 -12.98 -11.72 4.09
N ALA A 107 -12.06 -12.50 4.67
CA ALA A 107 -12.16 -13.94 4.75
C ALA A 107 -11.94 -14.44 6.17
N ASP A 108 -12.68 -15.47 6.59
CA ASP A 108 -12.43 -16.14 7.85
C ASP A 108 -11.35 -17.24 7.72
N ASN A 109 -10.92 -17.78 8.86
CA ASN A 109 -9.91 -18.85 8.90
C ASN A 109 -10.37 -20.18 8.27
N ALA A 110 -11.67 -20.35 8.03
CA ALA A 110 -12.22 -21.52 7.33
C ALA A 110 -12.25 -21.32 5.81
N GLY A 111 -11.85 -20.15 5.33
CA GLY A 111 -11.86 -19.77 3.92
C GLY A 111 -13.23 -19.35 3.40
N ASN A 112 -14.21 -19.09 4.28
CA ASN A 112 -15.43 -18.43 3.87
C ASN A 112 -15.12 -16.94 3.61
N VAL A 113 -15.79 -16.37 2.63
CA VAL A 113 -15.56 -15.01 2.17
C VAL A 113 -16.82 -14.19 2.38
N TYR A 114 -16.66 -13.02 2.95
CA TYR A 114 -17.74 -12.08 3.21
C TYR A 114 -17.46 -10.79 2.45
N ALA A 115 -18.44 -10.33 1.69
CA ALA A 115 -18.32 -9.10 0.92
C ALA A 115 -19.54 -8.20 1.20
N ALA A 116 -19.28 -6.90 1.28
CA ALA A 116 -20.27 -5.87 1.54
C ALA A 116 -20.24 -4.80 0.46
N GLY A 117 -21.38 -4.17 0.20
CA GLY A 117 -21.51 -3.13 -0.82
C GLY A 117 -22.97 -2.76 -1.06
N TRP A 118 -23.36 -2.70 -2.31
CA TRP A 118 -24.70 -2.30 -2.69
C TRP A 118 -25.25 -3.09 -3.89
N THR A 119 -26.56 -3.08 -4.02
CA THR A 119 -27.29 -3.61 -5.19
C THR A 119 -28.45 -2.69 -5.55
N GLY A 120 -28.72 -2.52 -6.85
CA GLY A 120 -29.88 -1.79 -7.33
C GLY A 120 -31.19 -2.59 -7.17
N ASP A 121 -32.30 -1.90 -7.09
CA ASP A 121 -33.64 -2.50 -6.98
C ASP A 121 -34.25 -2.98 -8.33
N GLY A 122 -33.51 -2.82 -9.44
CA GLY A 122 -33.94 -3.20 -10.78
C GLY A 122 -34.83 -2.15 -11.48
N VAL A 123 -35.06 -0.98 -10.89
CA VAL A 123 -35.82 0.11 -11.48
C VAL A 123 -34.89 1.18 -12.05
N ILE A 124 -34.80 1.26 -13.37
CA ILE A 124 -33.80 2.06 -14.12
C ILE A 124 -33.87 3.59 -13.82
N PHE A 125 -34.94 4.08 -13.22
CA PHE A 125 -35.16 5.52 -12.97
C PHE A 125 -35.28 5.88 -11.49
N ASN A 126 -35.15 4.92 -10.60
CA ASN A 126 -35.14 5.14 -9.17
C ASN A 126 -33.70 4.93 -8.69
N ASN A 127 -33.02 5.98 -8.30
CA ASN A 127 -31.63 5.90 -7.75
C ASN A 127 -31.62 5.18 -6.40
N ASN A 128 -32.49 4.18 -6.20
CA ASN A 128 -32.56 3.38 -5.00
C ASN A 128 -31.55 2.26 -5.09
N ILE A 129 -30.52 2.32 -4.28
CA ILE A 129 -29.60 1.22 -4.06
C ILE A 129 -29.71 0.78 -2.62
N ASP A 130 -29.63 -0.52 -2.41
CA ASP A 130 -29.72 -1.10 -1.09
C ASP A 130 -28.37 -1.67 -0.66
N TYR A 131 -28.14 -1.58 0.62
CA TYR A 131 -27.07 -2.23 1.33
C TYR A 131 -27.11 -3.74 1.09
N LEU A 132 -25.99 -4.34 0.72
CA LEU A 132 -25.88 -5.76 0.42
C LEU A 132 -24.68 -6.38 1.13
N VAL A 133 -24.92 -7.53 1.75
CA VAL A 133 -23.89 -8.40 2.31
C VAL A 133 -24.05 -9.79 1.74
N VAL A 134 -22.98 -10.38 1.23
CA VAL A 134 -22.97 -11.73 0.67
C VAL A 134 -21.86 -12.54 1.29
N ALA A 135 -22.17 -13.77 1.73
CA ALA A 135 -21.18 -14.72 2.15
C ALA A 135 -21.05 -15.85 1.14
N PHE A 136 -19.82 -16.18 0.79
CA PHE A 136 -19.46 -17.30 -0.08
C PHE A 136 -18.70 -18.37 0.71
N GLY A 137 -18.84 -19.62 0.31
CA GLY A 137 -18.02 -20.73 0.79
C GLY A 137 -16.60 -20.68 0.19
N PRO A 138 -15.69 -21.51 0.68
CA PRO A 138 -14.31 -21.60 0.15
C PRO A 138 -14.25 -21.93 -1.35
N ASP A 139 -15.29 -22.57 -1.88
CA ASP A 139 -15.48 -22.97 -3.28
C ASP A 139 -16.20 -21.91 -4.13
N GLY A 140 -16.56 -20.76 -3.54
CA GLY A 140 -17.27 -19.66 -4.22
C GLY A 140 -18.78 -19.83 -4.29
N THR A 141 -19.35 -20.86 -3.67
CA THR A 141 -20.82 -21.00 -3.59
C THR A 141 -21.41 -19.97 -2.63
N GLU A 142 -22.49 -19.30 -3.04
CA GLU A 142 -23.22 -18.40 -2.15
C GLU A 142 -23.82 -19.19 -0.97
N ARG A 143 -23.49 -18.79 0.25
CA ARG A 143 -24.02 -19.37 1.50
C ARG A 143 -25.26 -18.64 1.96
N TRP A 144 -25.22 -17.33 1.91
CA TRP A 144 -26.34 -16.44 2.21
C TRP A 144 -26.06 -15.05 1.63
N ALA A 145 -27.13 -14.30 1.44
CA ALA A 145 -27.12 -12.88 1.10
C ALA A 145 -28.16 -12.14 1.93
N GLN A 146 -27.80 -10.96 2.43
CA GLN A 146 -28.68 -10.08 3.18
C GLN A 146 -28.72 -8.71 2.54
N ARG A 147 -29.92 -8.27 2.23
CA ARG A 147 -30.20 -6.93 1.69
C ARG A 147 -30.89 -6.11 2.77
N TYR A 148 -30.48 -4.86 2.91
CA TYR A 148 -31.11 -3.91 3.81
C TYR A 148 -31.52 -2.67 3.01
N ASP A 149 -32.82 -2.40 3.04
CA ASP A 149 -33.45 -1.18 2.54
C ASP A 149 -33.83 -0.36 3.78
N GLY A 150 -33.15 0.74 3.97
CA GLY A 150 -33.28 1.60 5.15
C GLY A 150 -34.70 2.17 5.30
N PRO A 151 -34.99 2.85 6.42
CA PRO A 151 -36.34 3.25 6.77
C PRO A 151 -36.99 4.24 5.79
N ALA A 152 -36.21 4.85 4.91
CA ALA A 152 -36.72 5.82 3.92
C ALA A 152 -36.69 5.31 2.48
N SER A 153 -36.36 4.03 2.26
CA SER A 153 -36.26 3.41 0.92
C SER A 153 -35.46 4.29 -0.04
N GLY A 154 -34.26 4.67 0.36
CA GLY A 154 -33.39 5.59 -0.36
C GLY A 154 -32.07 4.94 -0.76
N PHE A 155 -31.00 5.67 -0.61
CA PHE A 155 -29.65 5.23 -0.94
C PHE A 155 -29.01 4.62 0.30
N ASP A 156 -28.81 3.30 0.31
CA ASP A 156 -28.23 2.54 1.42
C ASP A 156 -27.00 1.79 0.91
N GLN A 157 -25.87 1.96 1.58
CA GLN A 157 -24.60 1.40 1.10
C GLN A 157 -23.75 0.88 2.26
N ALA A 158 -23.33 -0.39 2.17
CA ALA A 158 -22.28 -0.93 3.00
C ALA A 158 -20.92 -0.51 2.45
N THR A 159 -20.02 -0.04 3.31
CA THR A 159 -18.68 0.41 2.91
C THR A 159 -17.59 -0.46 3.48
N GLU A 160 -17.82 -1.05 4.68
CA GLU A 160 -16.80 -1.80 5.41
C GLU A 160 -17.34 -3.14 5.90
N ILE A 161 -16.44 -4.15 6.02
CA ILE A 161 -16.75 -5.47 6.54
C ILE A 161 -15.58 -6.06 7.33
N ALA A 162 -15.88 -6.64 8.51
CA ALA A 162 -14.94 -7.42 9.30
C ALA A 162 -15.60 -8.74 9.74
N VAL A 163 -14.79 -9.74 10.07
CA VAL A 163 -15.28 -11.03 10.58
C VAL A 163 -14.55 -11.39 11.86
N ASP A 164 -15.30 -11.83 12.89
CA ASP A 164 -14.70 -12.33 14.13
C ASP A 164 -14.28 -13.81 14.03
N ALA A 165 -13.54 -14.30 15.03
CA ALA A 165 -13.06 -15.67 15.06
C ALA A 165 -14.19 -16.72 15.10
N ALA A 166 -15.42 -16.34 15.46
CA ALA A 166 -16.60 -17.20 15.44
C ALA A 166 -17.30 -17.19 14.08
N GLY A 167 -16.82 -16.40 13.12
CA GLY A 167 -17.41 -16.26 11.79
C GLY A 167 -18.61 -15.30 11.73
N ASN A 168 -18.82 -14.46 12.76
CA ASN A 168 -19.82 -13.41 12.67
C ASN A 168 -19.28 -12.26 11.83
N ALA A 169 -20.09 -11.78 10.88
CA ALA A 169 -19.76 -10.63 10.04
C ALA A 169 -20.30 -9.34 10.65
N TYR A 170 -19.42 -8.36 10.80
CA TYR A 170 -19.74 -6.98 11.14
C TYR A 170 -19.64 -6.14 9.88
N VAL A 171 -20.65 -5.35 9.62
CA VAL A 171 -20.75 -4.56 8.39
C VAL A 171 -21.20 -3.17 8.74
N SER A 172 -20.50 -2.16 8.26
CA SER A 172 -20.86 -0.76 8.49
C SER A 172 -20.95 0.02 7.19
N GLY A 173 -21.68 1.11 7.23
CA GLY A 173 -21.89 1.98 6.11
C GLY A 173 -22.86 3.10 6.45
N PHE A 174 -23.63 3.55 5.47
CA PHE A 174 -24.60 4.60 5.68
C PHE A 174 -25.96 4.24 5.04
N SER A 175 -26.99 4.80 5.60
CA SER A 175 -28.37 4.57 5.17
C SER A 175 -29.18 5.86 5.24
N TYR A 176 -30.01 6.06 4.24
CA TYR A 176 -30.88 7.23 4.12
C TYR A 176 -31.92 7.25 5.25
N GLY A 177 -31.99 8.36 5.98
CA GLY A 177 -32.85 8.51 7.15
C GLY A 177 -34.25 9.05 6.83
N GLN A 178 -35.24 8.70 7.68
CA GLN A 178 -36.58 9.26 7.61
C GLN A 178 -36.71 10.67 8.21
N ASN A 179 -35.62 11.24 8.68
CA ASN A 179 -35.62 12.55 9.28
C ASN A 179 -36.02 13.63 8.29
N GLN A 180 -36.64 14.69 8.76
CA GLN A 180 -37.23 15.79 7.92
C GLN A 180 -36.22 16.43 6.94
N ASN A 181 -34.91 16.14 7.07
CA ASN A 181 -33.84 16.72 6.28
C ASN A 181 -33.19 15.76 5.29
N GLN A 182 -33.66 14.54 5.14
CA GLN A 182 -33.21 13.59 4.12
C GLN A 182 -31.68 13.36 4.17
N ALA A 183 -31.14 13.09 5.34
CA ALA A 183 -29.72 12.89 5.60
C ALA A 183 -29.35 11.41 5.74
N TYR A 184 -28.09 11.09 5.53
CA TYR A 184 -27.53 9.76 5.78
C TYR A 184 -27.07 9.64 7.21
N ASP A 185 -27.39 8.50 7.85
CA ASP A 185 -26.86 8.11 9.15
C ASP A 185 -25.96 6.89 9.01
N TRP A 186 -25.01 6.71 9.93
CA TRP A 186 -24.27 5.46 10.01
C TRP A 186 -25.22 4.31 10.32
N THR A 187 -25.01 3.17 9.68
CA THR A 187 -25.69 1.93 10.03
C THR A 187 -24.67 0.80 10.14
N THR A 188 -24.74 0.08 11.26
CA THR A 188 -23.83 -1.03 11.55
C THR A 188 -24.65 -2.27 11.90
N HIS A 189 -24.34 -3.38 11.23
CA HIS A 189 -25.04 -4.65 11.38
C HIS A 189 -24.05 -5.73 11.81
N LYS A 190 -24.52 -6.67 12.63
CA LYS A 190 -23.83 -7.92 12.91
C LYS A 190 -24.67 -9.08 12.45
N TYR A 191 -24.10 -9.96 11.66
CA TYR A 191 -24.71 -11.20 11.18
C TYR A 191 -24.00 -12.42 11.74
N SER A 192 -24.77 -13.49 12.04
CA SER A 192 -24.21 -14.78 12.41
C SER A 192 -23.52 -15.44 11.20
N PRO A 193 -22.75 -16.54 11.38
CA PRO A 193 -22.18 -17.32 10.27
C PRO A 193 -23.19 -17.89 9.28
N THR A 194 -24.47 -17.93 9.66
CA THR A 194 -25.58 -18.38 8.83
C THR A 194 -26.40 -17.24 8.23
N GLY A 195 -25.95 -15.98 8.38
CA GLY A 195 -26.61 -14.81 7.83
C GLY A 195 -27.77 -14.25 8.66
N THR A 196 -27.99 -14.75 9.89
CA THR A 196 -29.03 -14.19 10.75
C THR A 196 -28.57 -12.86 11.33
N LEU A 197 -29.36 -11.80 11.19
CA LEU A 197 -29.10 -10.51 11.83
C LEU A 197 -29.14 -10.67 13.35
N LEU A 198 -28.03 -10.39 14.02
CA LEU A 198 -27.90 -10.46 15.48
C LEU A 198 -28.24 -9.12 16.13
N TRP A 199 -27.77 -8.04 15.54
CA TRP A 199 -28.14 -6.68 15.94
C TRP A 199 -27.90 -5.69 14.80
N GLU A 200 -28.61 -4.55 14.90
CA GLU A 200 -28.46 -3.35 14.06
C GLU A 200 -28.26 -2.15 14.97
N ARG A 201 -27.39 -1.23 14.58
CA ARG A 201 -27.18 0.06 15.23
C ARG A 201 -27.18 1.16 14.19
N ARG A 202 -27.99 2.18 14.44
CA ARG A 202 -27.94 3.44 13.70
C ARG A 202 -27.29 4.50 14.60
N HIS A 203 -26.45 5.31 14.02
CA HIS A 203 -25.80 6.42 14.70
C HIS A 203 -25.91 7.66 13.84
N SER A 204 -26.40 8.75 14.43
CA SER A 204 -26.39 10.07 13.82
C SER A 204 -25.65 11.04 14.75
N GLY A 205 -24.89 11.93 14.14
CA GLY A 205 -24.27 13.05 14.84
C GLY A 205 -25.31 14.04 15.38
N PRO A 206 -24.85 15.09 16.06
CA PRO A 206 -25.75 16.10 16.62
C PRO A 206 -26.41 16.99 15.57
N GLY A 207 -25.90 16.98 14.33
CA GLY A 207 -26.47 17.69 13.18
C GLY A 207 -27.65 16.96 12.56
N THR A 208 -28.21 17.55 11.52
CA THR A 208 -29.33 16.97 10.75
C THR A 208 -28.91 16.64 9.32
N ASN A 209 -27.64 16.61 9.05
CA ASN A 209 -27.01 16.40 7.74
C ASN A 209 -26.26 15.07 7.70
N ASP A 210 -25.67 14.77 6.55
CA ASP A 210 -25.00 13.51 6.26
C ASP A 210 -23.89 13.16 7.25
N ASP A 211 -23.99 11.99 7.83
CA ASP A 211 -22.99 11.32 8.65
C ASP A 211 -22.54 10.06 7.91
N ARG A 212 -21.22 9.83 7.80
CA ARG A 212 -20.72 8.69 7.01
C ARG A 212 -19.60 7.97 7.73
N VAL A 213 -19.68 6.64 7.70
CA VAL A 213 -18.58 5.77 8.09
C VAL A 213 -17.45 5.89 7.06
N THR A 214 -16.23 5.93 7.56
CA THR A 214 -15.02 5.91 6.74
C THR A 214 -14.35 4.55 6.81
N ASP A 215 -14.22 3.98 8.04
CA ASP A 215 -13.50 2.73 8.25
C ASP A 215 -13.93 2.03 9.53
N MET A 216 -13.66 0.72 9.65
CA MET A 216 -13.91 -0.05 10.85
C MET A 216 -12.97 -1.24 11.02
N MET A 217 -12.65 -1.59 12.25
CA MET A 217 -11.82 -2.73 12.59
C MET A 217 -12.23 -3.38 13.90
N LEU A 218 -11.99 -4.67 14.06
CA LEU A 218 -12.14 -5.37 15.34
C LEU A 218 -10.88 -5.16 16.18
N ASP A 219 -11.06 -4.80 17.45
CA ASP A 219 -9.96 -4.79 18.41
C ASP A 219 -9.61 -6.22 18.90
N PRO A 220 -8.48 -6.42 19.60
CA PRO A 220 -8.07 -7.72 20.10
C PRO A 220 -9.08 -8.38 21.07
N ASP A 221 -9.95 -7.61 21.72
CA ASP A 221 -10.99 -8.11 22.62
C ASP A 221 -12.30 -8.46 21.88
N GLY A 222 -12.34 -8.25 20.55
CA GLY A 222 -13.49 -8.49 19.70
C GLY A 222 -14.54 -7.38 19.71
N ASN A 223 -14.22 -6.20 20.24
CA ASN A 223 -15.07 -5.03 20.08
C ASN A 223 -14.89 -4.46 18.66
N LEU A 224 -15.95 -3.86 18.15
CA LEU A 224 -15.92 -3.19 16.85
C LEU A 224 -15.64 -1.71 17.03
N VAL A 225 -14.52 -1.24 16.48
CA VAL A 225 -14.19 0.18 16.37
C VAL A 225 -14.67 0.68 15.01
N VAL A 226 -15.42 1.77 15.00
CA VAL A 226 -15.93 2.41 13.77
C VAL A 226 -15.56 3.88 13.81
N THR A 227 -15.00 4.39 12.73
CA THR A 227 -14.69 5.81 12.56
C THR A 227 -15.33 6.41 11.34
N GLY A 228 -15.54 7.70 11.36
CA GLY A 228 -16.09 8.45 10.24
C GLY A 228 -16.26 9.91 10.60
N PHE A 229 -17.05 10.62 9.80
CA PHE A 229 -17.39 11.99 10.12
C PHE A 229 -18.87 12.16 10.48
N THR A 230 -19.13 13.12 11.33
CA THR A 230 -20.50 13.59 11.66
C THR A 230 -20.58 15.10 11.49
N LYS A 231 -21.75 15.56 11.03
CA LYS A 231 -21.99 16.99 10.81
C LYS A 231 -22.26 17.75 12.10
N ASN A 232 -21.79 19.00 12.14
CA ASN A 232 -22.02 19.92 13.23
C ASN A 232 -23.42 20.53 13.22
N THR A 233 -23.92 20.91 14.40
CA THR A 233 -25.26 21.54 14.57
C THR A 233 -25.38 22.98 14.09
N GLY A 234 -24.26 23.68 13.90
CA GLY A 234 -24.24 25.13 13.70
C GLY A 234 -24.58 25.57 12.28
N ASP A 235 -23.74 25.21 11.34
CA ASP A 235 -23.83 25.61 9.93
C ASP A 235 -24.20 24.47 8.99
N GLY A 236 -24.12 23.20 9.49
CA GLY A 236 -24.32 21.98 8.70
C GLY A 236 -23.27 21.76 7.61
N LEU A 237 -22.20 22.57 7.61
CA LEU A 237 -21.15 22.54 6.58
C LEU A 237 -19.88 21.84 7.10
N THR A 238 -19.55 22.02 8.39
CA THR A 238 -18.36 21.43 9.00
C THR A 238 -18.61 20.01 9.47
N ASN A 239 -17.59 19.17 9.34
CA ASN A 239 -17.55 17.81 9.87
C ASN A 239 -16.64 17.75 11.09
N ASP A 240 -16.91 16.81 12.00
CA ASP A 240 -15.97 16.39 13.03
C ASP A 240 -15.64 14.91 12.85
N VAL A 241 -14.43 14.48 13.24
CA VAL A 241 -14.11 13.06 13.34
C VAL A 241 -14.89 12.48 14.51
N GLU A 242 -15.59 11.38 14.28
CA GLU A 242 -16.23 10.61 15.32
C GLU A 242 -15.73 9.16 15.30
N THR A 243 -15.45 8.61 16.47
CA THR A 243 -15.02 7.23 16.66
C THR A 243 -15.85 6.59 17.77
N LEU A 244 -16.44 5.44 17.47
CA LEU A 244 -17.24 4.64 18.37
C LEU A 244 -16.66 3.25 18.53
N THR A 245 -16.82 2.67 19.71
CA THR A 245 -16.54 1.26 19.96
C THR A 245 -17.79 0.56 20.46
N TYR A 246 -18.15 -0.55 19.80
CA TYR A 246 -19.24 -1.43 20.21
C TYR A 246 -18.70 -2.74 20.78
N ASP A 247 -19.27 -3.22 21.88
CA ASP A 247 -19.01 -4.58 22.35
C ASP A 247 -19.60 -5.64 21.39
N PRO A 248 -19.28 -6.92 21.53
CA PRO A 248 -19.84 -7.98 20.68
C PRO A 248 -21.37 -8.09 20.70
N ALA A 249 -22.04 -7.55 21.73
CA ALA A 249 -23.50 -7.47 21.84
C ALA A 249 -24.09 -6.21 21.22
N GLY A 250 -23.24 -5.31 20.69
CA GLY A 250 -23.64 -4.06 20.05
C GLY A 250 -23.94 -2.92 21.02
N ASN A 251 -23.51 -3.00 22.28
CA ASN A 251 -23.58 -1.86 23.19
C ASN A 251 -22.40 -0.93 22.96
N VAL A 252 -22.63 0.39 23.02
CA VAL A 252 -21.56 1.38 22.93
C VAL A 252 -20.69 1.29 24.19
N VAL A 253 -19.41 0.97 24.00
CA VAL A 253 -18.39 0.96 25.07
C VAL A 253 -17.93 2.39 25.34
N TRP A 254 -17.58 3.09 24.29
CA TRP A 254 -17.26 4.51 24.32
C TRP A 254 -17.50 5.17 22.97
N GLN A 255 -17.58 6.50 22.98
CA GLN A 255 -17.75 7.36 21.81
C GLN A 255 -16.88 8.59 22.00
N ARG A 256 -16.16 8.99 20.99
CA ARG A 256 -15.32 10.20 20.99
C ARG A 256 -15.55 10.99 19.72
N ARG A 257 -15.74 12.27 19.92
CA ARG A 257 -15.82 13.26 18.86
C ARG A 257 -14.63 14.19 18.99
N TRP A 258 -13.96 14.44 17.88
CA TRP A 258 -12.80 15.31 17.83
C TRP A 258 -12.97 16.38 16.76
N THR A 259 -12.66 17.60 17.15
CA THR A 259 -12.59 18.79 16.29
C THR A 259 -11.32 19.55 16.61
N ASP A 260 -10.64 20.08 15.63
CA ASP A 260 -9.44 20.90 15.84
C ASP A 260 -9.82 22.28 16.37
N THR A 261 -10.78 22.93 15.74
CA THR A 261 -11.39 24.19 16.15
C THR A 261 -12.89 24.16 15.88
N ALA A 262 -13.65 25.05 16.50
CA ALA A 262 -15.10 25.10 16.32
C ALA A 262 -15.56 25.40 14.88
N ALA A 263 -14.68 25.87 14.01
CA ALA A 263 -14.97 26.19 12.60
C ALA A 263 -14.23 25.28 11.63
N SER A 264 -13.43 24.32 12.13
CA SER A 264 -12.67 23.42 11.26
C SER A 264 -13.54 22.34 10.64
N HIS A 265 -13.04 21.73 9.59
CA HIS A 265 -13.70 20.67 8.81
C HIS A 265 -12.76 19.47 8.77
N GLU A 266 -13.12 18.41 9.46
CA GLU A 266 -12.34 17.20 9.58
C GLU A 266 -12.84 16.10 8.64
N THR A 267 -11.89 15.40 8.02
CA THR A 267 -12.19 14.28 7.13
C THR A 267 -11.28 13.11 7.53
N PRO A 268 -11.80 12.11 8.27
CA PRO A 268 -11.05 10.88 8.53
C PRO A 268 -10.88 10.10 7.22
N ALA A 269 -9.77 9.37 7.11
CA ALA A 269 -9.41 8.63 5.90
C ALA A 269 -9.16 7.13 6.15
N ASP A 270 -8.58 6.77 7.31
CA ASP A 270 -8.20 5.39 7.60
C ASP A 270 -8.09 5.17 9.11
N LEU A 271 -8.26 3.93 9.54
CA LEU A 271 -8.25 3.49 10.93
C LEU A 271 -7.40 2.24 11.07
N ASP A 272 -6.60 2.16 12.11
CA ASP A 272 -5.95 0.92 12.49
C ASP A 272 -5.96 0.70 14.01
N VAL A 273 -5.94 -0.59 14.41
CA VAL A 273 -5.96 -1.02 15.80
C VAL A 273 -4.79 -1.97 16.05
N ASP A 274 -3.85 -1.56 16.88
CA ASP A 274 -2.68 -2.39 17.18
C ASP A 274 -2.99 -3.56 18.14
N ALA A 275 -2.02 -4.48 18.30
CA ALA A 275 -2.17 -5.65 19.17
C ALA A 275 -2.41 -5.33 20.66
N ALA A 276 -2.16 -4.10 21.09
CA ALA A 276 -2.45 -3.61 22.46
C ALA A 276 -3.83 -2.92 22.56
N GLY A 277 -4.63 -2.95 21.48
CA GLY A 277 -5.95 -2.32 21.42
C GLY A 277 -5.89 -0.79 21.29
N ARG A 278 -4.73 -0.21 20.97
CA ARG A 278 -4.63 1.22 20.71
C ARG A 278 -5.17 1.52 19.32
N ILE A 279 -6.03 2.53 19.25
CA ILE A 279 -6.75 2.91 18.04
C ILE A 279 -6.09 4.14 17.44
N THR A 280 -5.79 4.10 16.17
CA THR A 280 -5.21 5.22 15.42
C THR A 280 -6.12 5.58 14.25
N VAL A 281 -6.56 6.82 14.19
CA VAL A 281 -7.38 7.38 13.11
C VAL A 281 -6.59 8.45 12.42
N THR A 282 -6.37 8.33 11.12
CA THR A 282 -5.71 9.36 10.31
C THR A 282 -6.69 10.05 9.37
N GLY A 283 -6.40 11.29 9.02
CA GLY A 283 -7.23 12.10 8.15
C GLY A 283 -6.69 13.52 8.01
N THR A 284 -7.55 14.42 7.62
CA THR A 284 -7.21 15.83 7.44
C THR A 284 -8.14 16.75 8.22
N THR A 285 -7.63 17.91 8.61
CA THR A 285 -8.41 19.05 9.13
C THR A 285 -8.16 20.27 8.25
N ALA A 286 -9.18 21.07 8.02
CA ALA A 286 -9.10 22.32 7.29
C ALA A 286 -9.74 23.44 8.12
N GLU A 287 -9.27 24.67 7.99
CA GLU A 287 -9.77 25.82 8.78
C GLU A 287 -11.26 26.12 8.55
N SER A 288 -11.85 25.60 7.47
CA SER A 288 -13.27 25.75 7.12
C SER A 288 -13.70 24.71 6.11
N ALA A 289 -14.99 24.54 5.90
CA ALA A 289 -15.56 23.71 4.82
C ALA A 289 -15.44 24.33 3.42
N SER A 290 -14.71 25.42 3.27
CA SER A 290 -14.47 26.04 1.97
C SER A 290 -13.65 25.11 1.06
N PRO A 291 -14.00 24.96 -0.24
CA PRO A 291 -13.20 24.17 -1.17
C PRO A 291 -11.81 24.77 -1.44
N TYR A 292 -11.55 25.98 -0.96
CA TYR A 292 -10.25 26.65 -1.05
C TYR A 292 -9.42 26.52 0.24
N ALA A 293 -9.97 25.95 1.29
CA ALA A 293 -9.22 25.69 2.52
C ALA A 293 -8.21 24.59 2.25
N VAL A 294 -6.97 24.79 2.69
CA VAL A 294 -5.91 23.81 2.50
C VAL A 294 -6.01 22.77 3.61
N PRO A 295 -6.30 21.50 3.29
CA PRO A 295 -6.35 20.45 4.31
C PRO A 295 -4.95 20.20 4.87
N THR A 296 -4.88 20.00 6.18
CA THR A 296 -3.66 19.66 6.91
C THR A 296 -3.79 18.26 7.51
N PRO A 297 -2.75 17.45 7.48
CA PRO A 297 -2.82 16.10 8.03
C PRO A 297 -3.01 16.12 9.54
N VAL A 298 -3.78 15.15 10.02
CA VAL A 298 -3.96 14.88 11.44
C VAL A 298 -4.11 13.37 11.67
N THR A 299 -3.46 12.88 12.72
CA THR A 299 -3.61 11.52 13.20
C THR A 299 -3.90 11.54 14.68
N LEU A 300 -4.97 10.89 15.08
CA LEU A 300 -5.46 10.80 16.45
C LEU A 300 -5.14 9.41 16.98
N ARG A 301 -4.56 9.32 18.15
CA ARG A 301 -4.25 8.05 18.79
C ARG A 301 -4.95 7.95 20.12
N TYR A 302 -5.74 6.88 20.31
CA TYR A 302 -6.49 6.59 21.52
C TYR A 302 -5.98 5.31 22.18
N ASP A 303 -6.14 5.19 23.51
CA ASP A 303 -6.07 3.89 24.16
C ASP A 303 -7.37 3.10 23.94
N GLN A 304 -7.38 1.84 24.37
CA GLN A 304 -8.54 0.95 24.24
C GLN A 304 -9.79 1.47 24.97
N ALA A 305 -9.62 2.29 26.00
CA ALA A 305 -10.71 2.94 26.74
C ALA A 305 -11.21 4.24 26.06
N GLY A 306 -10.66 4.61 24.90
CA GLY A 306 -11.00 5.81 24.18
C GLY A 306 -10.41 7.09 24.76
N THR A 307 -9.33 7.01 25.56
CA THR A 307 -8.60 8.19 26.02
C THR A 307 -7.68 8.67 24.91
N LEU A 308 -7.78 9.92 24.49
CA LEU A 308 -6.87 10.51 23.50
C LEU A 308 -5.46 10.60 24.08
N LEU A 309 -4.54 9.82 23.52
CA LEU A 309 -3.15 9.77 23.94
C LEU A 309 -2.31 10.83 23.23
N GLN A 310 -2.56 11.03 21.94
CA GLN A 310 -1.74 11.88 21.10
C GLN A 310 -2.50 12.44 19.90
N VAL A 311 -2.13 13.65 19.48
CA VAL A 311 -2.46 14.23 18.17
C VAL A 311 -1.16 14.43 17.39
N ILE A 312 -1.02 13.76 16.27
CA ILE A 312 0.14 13.84 15.37
C ILE A 312 -0.26 14.67 14.15
N ARG A 313 0.53 15.66 13.78
CA ARG A 313 0.29 16.50 12.60
C ARG A 313 1.03 15.92 11.39
N ASP A 314 0.65 14.70 11.04
CA ASP A 314 1.26 13.89 9.98
C ASP A 314 0.30 12.81 9.51
N GLY A 315 0.54 12.18 8.34
CA GLY A 315 -0.33 11.17 7.75
C GLY A 315 -1.38 11.77 6.83
N GLY A 316 -2.63 11.53 7.12
CA GLY A 316 -3.78 12.14 6.43
C GLY A 316 -4.41 11.28 5.33
N ALA A 317 -3.79 10.19 4.89
CA ALA A 317 -4.35 9.30 3.86
C ALA A 317 -4.47 7.84 4.33
N SER A 318 -3.43 7.27 4.92
CA SER A 318 -3.47 5.87 5.39
C SER A 318 -2.58 5.67 6.60
N VAL A 319 -2.95 4.72 7.44
CA VAL A 319 -2.23 4.28 8.63
C VAL A 319 -2.14 2.75 8.67
N ASP A 320 -1.05 2.24 9.22
CA ASP A 320 -0.88 0.83 9.56
C ASP A 320 -0.03 0.72 10.82
N ALA A 321 -0.39 -0.17 11.73
CA ALA A 321 0.33 -0.42 12.97
C ALA A 321 0.94 -1.82 12.95
N ASP A 322 2.24 -1.92 13.18
CA ASP A 322 2.86 -3.24 13.31
C ASP A 322 2.51 -3.89 14.66
N THR A 323 2.83 -5.18 14.80
CA THR A 323 2.53 -5.95 16.02
C THR A 323 3.22 -5.42 17.29
N ALA A 324 4.25 -4.59 17.15
CA ALA A 324 4.90 -3.90 18.27
C ALA A 324 4.23 -2.55 18.60
N GLY A 325 3.25 -2.14 17.79
CA GLY A 325 2.51 -0.89 17.93
C GLY A 325 3.25 0.33 17.38
N ASN A 326 4.26 0.13 16.54
CA ASN A 326 4.81 1.22 15.75
C ASN A 326 3.83 1.58 14.64
N LEU A 327 3.75 2.86 14.29
CA LEU A 327 2.85 3.34 13.25
C LEU A 327 3.62 3.65 11.97
N VAL A 328 2.97 3.37 10.86
CA VAL A 328 3.36 3.88 9.55
C VAL A 328 2.23 4.76 9.04
N LEU A 329 2.55 5.97 8.65
CA LEU A 329 1.62 6.97 8.14
C LEU A 329 2.00 7.34 6.72
N ALA A 330 1.00 7.42 5.84
CA ALA A 330 1.15 7.96 4.50
C ALA A 330 0.20 9.13 4.29
N GLY A 331 0.63 10.16 3.54
CA GLY A 331 -0.24 11.30 3.27
C GLY A 331 0.47 12.47 2.65
N PHE A 332 -0.16 13.65 2.80
CA PHE A 332 0.33 14.90 2.24
C PHE A 332 0.98 15.73 3.34
N PHE A 333 2.17 16.28 3.05
CA PHE A 333 2.85 17.21 3.95
C PHE A 333 2.60 18.67 3.58
N LEU A 334 2.64 19.52 4.62
CA LEU A 334 2.40 20.97 4.47
C LEU A 334 3.59 21.76 3.96
N ALA A 335 4.80 21.23 3.94
CA ALA A 335 5.97 22.00 3.58
C ALA A 335 6.99 21.19 2.75
N PRO A 336 7.15 21.51 1.47
CA PRO A 336 6.33 22.40 0.64
C PRO A 336 4.97 21.79 0.30
N PRO A 337 3.93 22.59 0.03
CA PRO A 337 2.61 22.08 -0.31
C PRO A 337 2.68 21.11 -1.50
N GLY A 338 2.02 19.95 -1.38
CA GLY A 338 1.92 18.94 -2.44
C GLY A 338 2.99 17.85 -2.42
N VAL A 339 3.81 17.75 -1.38
CA VAL A 339 4.74 16.63 -1.21
C VAL A 339 4.06 15.54 -0.41
N SER A 340 3.81 14.39 -1.05
CA SER A 340 3.42 13.17 -0.35
C SER A 340 4.63 12.57 0.37
N SER A 341 4.40 11.87 1.48
CA SER A 341 5.46 11.21 2.23
C SER A 341 4.98 9.98 2.97
N VAL A 342 5.93 9.18 3.41
CA VAL A 342 5.76 8.07 4.34
C VAL A 342 6.57 8.37 5.60
N ALA A 343 5.98 8.16 6.77
CA ALA A 343 6.65 8.35 8.04
C ALA A 343 6.42 7.15 8.96
N ARG A 344 7.43 6.82 9.76
CA ARG A 344 7.34 5.79 10.80
C ARG A 344 7.47 6.43 12.18
N TYR A 345 6.63 5.98 13.09
CA TYR A 345 6.61 6.35 14.49
C TYR A 345 6.81 5.10 15.35
N ASP A 346 7.49 5.23 16.47
CA ASP A 346 7.58 4.15 17.43
C ASP A 346 6.28 3.98 18.24
N ALA A 347 6.22 2.92 19.02
CA ALA A 347 5.06 2.62 19.85
C ALA A 347 4.72 3.72 20.90
N ALA A 348 5.67 4.58 21.25
CA ALA A 348 5.48 5.74 22.11
C ALA A 348 4.99 6.98 21.36
N GLY A 349 4.93 6.91 20.01
CA GLY A 349 4.50 8.00 19.15
C GLY A 349 5.61 9.01 18.80
N ALA A 350 6.88 8.65 18.99
CA ALA A 350 7.99 9.45 18.51
C ALA A 350 8.33 9.10 17.05
N ARG A 351 8.52 10.12 16.22
CA ARG A 351 8.85 9.91 14.81
C ARG A 351 10.26 9.34 14.67
N VAL A 352 10.35 8.14 14.06
CA VAL A 352 11.61 7.43 13.81
C VAL A 352 12.25 7.95 12.52
N TRP A 353 11.48 8.01 11.44
CA TRP A 353 11.90 8.58 10.16
C TRP A 353 10.71 9.14 9.37
N SER A 354 11.02 9.94 8.37
CA SER A 354 10.05 10.41 7.37
C SER A 354 10.77 10.59 6.04
N THR A 355 10.22 9.99 5.00
CA THR A 355 10.78 10.00 3.65
C THR A 355 9.79 10.67 2.69
N PRO A 356 10.17 11.80 2.05
CA PRO A 356 9.36 12.38 1.00
C PRO A 356 9.25 11.42 -0.19
N LEU A 357 8.05 11.27 -0.73
CA LEU A 357 7.83 10.52 -1.95
C LEU A 357 8.17 11.41 -3.15
N THR A 358 9.33 11.15 -3.74
CA THR A 358 9.78 11.90 -4.92
C THR A 358 8.95 11.53 -6.13
N MET A 359 8.24 12.50 -6.69
CA MET A 359 7.40 12.37 -7.89
C MET A 359 7.94 13.32 -8.98
N ASN A 360 7.56 13.06 -10.24
CA ASN A 360 7.78 14.05 -11.30
C ASN A 360 6.89 15.27 -11.05
N ALA A 361 7.31 16.44 -11.54
CA ALA A 361 6.57 17.70 -11.33
C ALA A 361 5.15 17.70 -11.93
N GLU A 362 4.88 16.79 -12.84
CA GLU A 362 3.61 16.62 -13.56
C GLU A 362 2.74 15.48 -13.01
N ASP A 363 3.19 14.81 -11.95
CA ASP A 363 2.47 13.68 -11.34
C ASP A 363 1.75 14.13 -10.06
N ALA A 364 0.47 13.82 -9.95
CA ALA A 364 -0.32 13.91 -8.73
C ALA A 364 -0.58 12.51 -8.19
N LEU A 365 -0.67 12.37 -6.87
CA LEU A 365 -0.85 11.09 -6.22
C LEU A 365 -2.16 11.07 -5.44
N SER A 366 -2.90 9.96 -5.53
CA SER A 366 -4.17 9.76 -4.84
C SER A 366 -4.35 8.30 -4.40
N GLY A 367 -5.32 8.05 -3.52
CA GLY A 367 -5.67 6.69 -3.09
C GLY A 367 -4.50 5.98 -2.40
N LEU A 368 -3.76 6.70 -1.55
CA LEU A 368 -2.61 6.14 -0.85
C LEU A 368 -3.05 5.10 0.18
N THR A 369 -2.41 3.95 0.14
CA THR A 369 -2.50 2.90 1.16
C THR A 369 -1.10 2.49 1.57
N VAL A 370 -0.88 2.28 2.87
CA VAL A 370 0.40 1.86 3.43
C VAL A 370 0.21 0.58 4.24
N ARG A 371 1.19 -0.33 4.18
CA ARG A 371 1.25 -1.54 5.02
C ARG A 371 2.69 -1.81 5.45
N ALA A 372 2.87 -2.24 6.69
CA ALA A 372 4.13 -2.72 7.24
C ALA A 372 4.12 -4.26 7.31
N ASP A 373 5.23 -4.90 6.97
CA ASP A 373 5.38 -6.32 7.21
C ASP A 373 5.93 -6.61 8.62
N SER A 374 5.97 -7.89 9.00
CA SER A 374 6.48 -8.32 10.30
C SER A 374 7.98 -8.03 10.52
N ALA A 375 8.74 -7.77 9.46
CA ALA A 375 10.15 -7.35 9.53
C ALA A 375 10.29 -5.82 9.65
N GLY A 376 9.19 -5.09 9.57
CA GLY A 376 9.13 -3.64 9.66
C GLY A 376 9.42 -2.91 8.35
N ALA A 377 9.53 -3.62 7.23
CA ALA A 377 9.59 -2.98 5.92
C ALA A 377 8.20 -2.45 5.53
N VAL A 378 8.17 -1.30 4.89
CA VAL A 378 6.95 -0.56 4.60
C VAL A 378 6.68 -0.56 3.11
N THR A 379 5.45 -0.86 2.72
CA THR A 379 4.99 -0.74 1.34
C THR A 379 3.90 0.32 1.25
N LEU A 380 4.03 1.18 0.25
CA LEU A 380 3.02 2.15 -0.14
C LEU A 380 2.50 1.78 -1.52
N ALA A 381 1.19 1.85 -1.72
CA ALA A 381 0.56 1.81 -3.03
C ALA A 381 -0.37 3.00 -3.22
N GLY A 382 -0.54 3.44 -4.46
CA GLY A 382 -1.43 4.55 -4.80
C GLY A 382 -1.55 4.74 -6.31
N THR A 383 -2.42 5.65 -6.71
CA THR A 383 -2.64 6.02 -8.11
C THR A 383 -1.90 7.31 -8.43
N VAL A 384 -1.06 7.26 -9.45
CA VAL A 384 -0.34 8.43 -10.00
C VAL A 384 -1.08 8.92 -11.23
N THR A 385 -1.54 10.15 -11.18
CA THR A 385 -2.18 10.83 -12.31
C THR A 385 -1.20 11.80 -12.94
N ASN A 386 -0.87 11.64 -14.22
CA ASN A 386 -0.17 12.68 -14.97
C ASN A 386 -1.16 13.81 -15.30
N VAL A 387 -0.93 14.99 -14.73
CA VAL A 387 -1.87 16.13 -14.81
C VAL A 387 -2.02 16.73 -16.20
N PHE A 388 -1.11 16.46 -17.13
CA PHE A 388 -1.18 17.00 -18.50
C PHE A 388 -1.88 16.08 -19.49
N VAL A 389 -1.68 14.76 -19.34
CA VAL A 389 -2.27 13.78 -20.25
C VAL A 389 -3.46 13.05 -19.64
N HIS A 390 -3.75 13.29 -18.34
CA HIS A 390 -4.85 12.68 -17.59
C HIS A 390 -4.83 11.16 -17.69
N ASN A 391 -3.65 10.56 -17.47
CA ASN A 391 -3.44 9.13 -17.41
C ASN A 391 -3.10 8.71 -15.99
N ASP A 392 -3.80 7.73 -15.48
CA ASP A 392 -3.61 7.17 -14.16
C ASP A 392 -2.79 5.88 -14.24
N ASP A 393 -1.77 5.72 -13.39
CA ASP A 393 -0.96 4.51 -13.30
C ASP A 393 -0.89 4.03 -11.84
N TYR A 394 -0.71 2.71 -11.61
CA TYR A 394 -0.38 2.25 -10.25
C TYR A 394 1.05 2.67 -9.90
N LEU A 395 1.24 3.09 -8.68
CA LEU A 395 2.55 3.23 -8.06
C LEU A 395 2.64 2.29 -6.85
N THR A 396 3.71 1.53 -6.76
CA THR A 396 4.06 0.75 -5.57
C THR A 396 5.49 1.08 -5.19
N VAL A 397 5.72 1.42 -3.92
CA VAL A 397 7.05 1.76 -3.40
C VAL A 397 7.28 0.98 -2.11
N ARG A 398 8.43 0.35 -1.99
CA ARG A 398 8.82 -0.37 -0.77
C ARG A 398 10.02 0.29 -0.12
N TYR A 399 9.94 0.41 1.20
CA TYR A 399 10.98 1.00 2.04
C TYR A 399 11.49 -0.04 3.03
N ALA A 400 12.79 0.03 3.35
CA ALA A 400 13.39 -0.69 4.46
C ALA A 400 12.88 -0.16 5.81
N PRO A 401 13.08 -0.91 6.91
CA PRO A 401 12.68 -0.47 8.26
C PRO A 401 13.27 0.87 8.70
N ASP A 402 14.39 1.29 8.12
CA ASP A 402 15.07 2.58 8.37
C ASP A 402 14.59 3.73 7.46
N GLY A 403 13.63 3.46 6.55
CA GLY A 403 13.06 4.44 5.63
C GLY A 403 13.80 4.61 4.30
N GLN A 404 14.84 3.80 4.04
CA GLN A 404 15.48 3.79 2.73
C GLN A 404 14.55 3.15 1.69
N GLU A 405 14.39 3.77 0.52
CA GLU A 405 13.64 3.18 -0.60
C GLU A 405 14.40 1.97 -1.14
N LEU A 406 13.74 0.79 -1.09
CA LEU A 406 14.30 -0.46 -1.61
C LEU A 406 14.02 -0.61 -3.09
N TRP A 407 12.78 -0.38 -3.50
CA TRP A 407 12.36 -0.43 -4.89
C TRP A 407 11.07 0.37 -5.10
N ARG A 408 10.85 0.69 -6.38
CA ARG A 408 9.66 1.39 -6.87
C ARG A 408 9.20 0.75 -8.17
N HIS A 409 7.91 0.55 -8.31
CA HIS A 409 7.29 0.04 -9.54
C HIS A 409 6.12 0.92 -9.95
N ARG A 410 6.11 1.33 -11.21
CA ARG A 410 4.98 2.01 -11.84
C ARG A 410 4.38 1.06 -12.89
N PHE A 411 3.12 0.70 -12.73
CA PHE A 411 2.41 -0.13 -13.69
C PHE A 411 1.52 0.76 -14.53
N ASN A 412 1.76 0.71 -15.84
CA ASN A 412 0.93 1.30 -16.86
C ASN A 412 0.44 0.15 -17.75
N GLY A 413 -0.85 -0.06 -17.81
CA GLY A 413 -1.45 -1.13 -18.61
C GLY A 413 -1.01 -1.11 -20.07
N PRO A 414 -1.24 -2.21 -20.83
CA PRO A 414 -0.65 -2.41 -22.14
C PRO A 414 -1.05 -1.37 -23.20
N VAL A 415 -2.05 -0.56 -22.93
CA VAL A 415 -2.59 0.45 -23.85
C VAL A 415 -2.39 1.88 -23.36
N GLY A 416 -1.77 2.08 -22.19
CA GLY A 416 -1.48 3.40 -21.64
C GLY A 416 -2.73 4.21 -21.30
N GLY A 417 -3.75 3.55 -20.73
CA GLY A 417 -4.97 4.17 -20.25
C GLY A 417 -4.97 4.30 -18.72
N ASP A 418 -6.13 4.62 -18.16
CA ASP A 418 -6.29 4.79 -16.71
C ASP A 418 -6.13 3.46 -15.97
N ASP A 419 -5.20 3.43 -15.03
CA ASP A 419 -4.90 2.32 -14.13
C ASP A 419 -4.98 2.81 -12.68
N ARG A 420 -5.96 2.34 -11.89
CA ARG A 420 -6.25 2.86 -10.55
C ARG A 420 -6.13 1.78 -9.48
N VAL A 421 -5.34 2.04 -8.45
CA VAL A 421 -5.19 1.14 -7.28
C VAL A 421 -6.49 1.14 -6.47
N ALA A 422 -6.93 -0.06 -6.08
CA ALA A 422 -8.06 -0.28 -5.18
C ALA A 422 -7.62 -0.85 -3.81
N GLY A 423 -6.47 -1.51 -3.73
CA GLY A 423 -6.03 -2.08 -2.47
C GLY A 423 -4.59 -2.58 -2.47
N LEU A 424 -4.03 -2.66 -1.26
CA LEU A 424 -2.70 -3.17 -0.94
C LEU A 424 -2.81 -4.16 0.22
N ALA A 425 -2.18 -5.31 0.10
CA ALA A 425 -2.00 -6.25 1.20
C ALA A 425 -0.59 -6.83 1.18
N ILE A 426 -0.14 -7.33 2.33
CA ILE A 426 1.08 -8.13 2.47
C ILE A 426 0.63 -9.50 2.98
N ASP A 427 0.96 -10.57 2.27
CA ASP A 427 0.56 -11.91 2.66
C ASP A 427 1.48 -12.50 3.76
N GLY A 428 1.11 -13.68 4.29
CA GLY A 428 1.86 -14.33 5.36
C GLY A 428 3.29 -14.76 5.01
N ALA A 429 3.68 -14.71 3.73
CA ALA A 429 5.06 -14.91 3.29
C ALA A 429 5.79 -13.59 3.02
N GLY A 430 5.11 -12.45 3.19
CA GLY A 430 5.64 -11.12 2.92
C GLY A 430 5.52 -10.67 1.46
N ASP A 431 4.82 -11.43 0.59
CA ASP A 431 4.55 -10.97 -0.76
C ASP A 431 3.65 -9.73 -0.72
N VAL A 432 3.99 -8.73 -1.50
CA VAL A 432 3.17 -7.53 -1.67
C VAL A 432 2.15 -7.78 -2.79
N VAL A 433 0.89 -7.58 -2.48
CA VAL A 433 -0.23 -7.73 -3.42
C VAL A 433 -0.91 -6.39 -3.60
N VAL A 434 -0.96 -5.89 -4.83
CA VAL A 434 -1.67 -4.65 -5.19
C VAL A 434 -2.72 -4.99 -6.23
N THR A 435 -3.95 -4.56 -6.02
CA THR A 435 -5.04 -4.76 -6.99
C THR A 435 -5.68 -3.44 -7.36
N GLY A 436 -6.34 -3.44 -8.50
CA GLY A 436 -7.08 -2.29 -8.96
C GLY A 436 -7.73 -2.52 -10.32
N THR A 437 -8.12 -1.43 -10.95
CA THR A 437 -8.76 -1.40 -12.25
C THR A 437 -7.79 -0.90 -13.30
N SER A 438 -7.74 -1.53 -14.47
CA SER A 438 -6.86 -1.16 -15.58
C SER A 438 -7.64 -1.14 -16.89
N TRP A 439 -7.55 -0.03 -17.61
CA TRP A 439 -8.17 0.10 -18.92
C TRP A 439 -7.45 -0.79 -19.96
N ASN A 440 -8.23 -1.54 -20.76
CA ASN A 440 -7.69 -2.51 -21.71
C ASN A 440 -7.71 -2.07 -23.19
N GLY A 441 -8.15 -0.84 -23.48
CA GLY A 441 -8.11 -0.26 -24.82
C GLY A 441 -9.23 -0.71 -25.78
N TYR A 442 -10.09 -1.63 -25.39
CA TYR A 442 -11.18 -2.07 -26.24
C TYR A 442 -12.32 -1.03 -26.23
N LEU A 443 -12.44 -0.28 -27.32
CA LEU A 443 -13.66 0.44 -27.64
C LEU A 443 -14.63 -0.59 -28.25
N SER A 444 -15.39 -1.29 -27.40
CA SER A 444 -16.49 -2.08 -27.90
C SER A 444 -17.66 -1.15 -28.25
N TYR A 445 -18.58 -1.61 -29.11
CA TYR A 445 -19.83 -0.90 -29.42
C TYR A 445 -20.69 -0.64 -28.15
N LYS A 446 -20.25 -1.15 -26.98
CA LYS A 446 -20.86 -1.05 -25.66
C LYS A 446 -20.06 -0.24 -24.64
N GLY A 447 -18.95 0.40 -25.01
CA GLY A 447 -18.13 1.22 -24.13
C GLY A 447 -16.67 0.72 -24.01
N THR A 448 -15.89 1.44 -23.20
CA THR A 448 -14.51 1.08 -22.80
C THR A 448 -14.55 -0.13 -21.88
N ALA A 449 -13.66 -1.08 -22.02
CA ALA A 449 -13.58 -2.23 -21.11
C ALA A 449 -12.43 -2.01 -20.13
N ASP A 450 -12.76 -2.07 -18.84
CA ASP A 450 -11.81 -2.10 -17.77
C ASP A 450 -11.63 -3.56 -17.29
N ASP A 451 -10.44 -3.91 -16.84
CA ASP A 451 -10.14 -5.20 -16.26
C ASP A 451 -9.70 -5.04 -14.80
N ILE A 452 -9.96 -6.06 -13.99
CA ILE A 452 -9.30 -6.17 -12.70
C ILE A 452 -7.87 -6.64 -12.91
N VAL A 453 -6.90 -5.87 -12.40
CA VAL A 453 -5.48 -6.23 -12.44
C VAL A 453 -4.92 -6.36 -11.04
N THR A 454 -4.27 -7.50 -10.80
CA THR A 454 -3.57 -7.77 -9.55
C THR A 454 -2.08 -7.97 -9.84
N LEU A 455 -1.24 -7.22 -9.14
CA LEU A 455 0.21 -7.33 -9.15
C LEU A 455 0.64 -8.07 -7.88
N ARG A 456 1.43 -9.10 -7.99
CA ARG A 456 2.07 -9.75 -6.85
C ARG A 456 3.58 -9.60 -6.97
N PHE A 457 4.18 -8.91 -6.04
CA PHE A 457 5.62 -8.81 -5.86
C PHE A 457 6.00 -9.85 -4.80
N PRO A 458 6.81 -10.84 -5.13
CA PRO A 458 7.26 -11.79 -4.12
C PRO A 458 7.95 -11.03 -2.98
N ALA A 459 7.73 -11.50 -1.75
CA ALA A 459 8.53 -11.08 -0.60
C ALA A 459 9.95 -11.23 -1.04
N ALA A 460 10.73 -10.16 -1.05
CA ALA A 460 12.02 -10.14 -1.71
C ALA A 460 12.65 -11.52 -1.59
N ALA A 461 12.77 -12.22 -2.72
CA ALA A 461 13.75 -13.26 -2.82
C ALA A 461 14.95 -12.65 -2.10
N THR A 462 15.44 -13.28 -1.03
CA THR A 462 16.62 -12.87 -0.26
C THR A 462 17.48 -11.94 -1.09
N PRO A 463 17.86 -10.77 -0.64
CA PRO A 463 18.35 -9.67 -1.48
C PRO A 463 19.27 -10.26 -2.54
N MET A 464 18.92 -10.02 -3.80
CA MET A 464 19.69 -10.62 -4.89
C MET A 464 21.11 -10.12 -4.69
N LEU A 465 22.00 -11.02 -4.28
CA LEU A 465 23.37 -10.67 -3.90
C LEU A 465 23.97 -9.81 -5.00
N ILE A 466 24.36 -8.59 -4.67
CA ILE A 466 24.95 -7.69 -5.66
C ILE A 466 26.28 -8.29 -6.09
N ALA A 467 26.51 -8.35 -7.40
CA ALA A 467 27.73 -8.90 -7.95
C ALA A 467 28.98 -8.15 -7.43
N PRO A 468 30.05 -8.86 -7.05
CA PRO A 468 31.32 -8.22 -6.76
C PRO A 468 31.79 -7.38 -7.95
N GLY A 469 32.37 -6.21 -7.66
CA GLY A 469 32.81 -5.27 -8.68
C GLY A 469 34.33 -5.13 -8.74
N ASN A 470 34.83 -4.45 -9.78
CA ASN A 470 36.22 -4.00 -9.87
C ASN A 470 37.27 -5.11 -9.65
N LEU A 471 36.97 -6.35 -10.06
CA LEU A 471 37.91 -7.46 -9.97
C LEU A 471 39.19 -7.14 -10.75
N THR A 472 40.34 -7.31 -10.08
CA THR A 472 41.67 -7.20 -10.65
C THR A 472 42.45 -8.48 -10.42
N ALA A 473 43.34 -8.85 -11.35
CA ALA A 473 44.22 -10.01 -11.24
C ALA A 473 45.68 -9.59 -11.54
N THR A 474 46.57 -9.77 -10.61
CA THR A 474 47.96 -9.31 -10.73
C THR A 474 48.95 -10.44 -10.45
N GLY A 475 49.93 -10.67 -11.34
CA GLY A 475 50.98 -11.66 -11.15
C GLY A 475 51.88 -11.30 -9.95
N VAL A 476 51.84 -12.11 -8.91
CA VAL A 476 52.63 -11.93 -7.67
C VAL A 476 53.98 -12.61 -7.83
N SER A 477 54.02 -13.86 -8.33
CA SER A 477 55.24 -14.64 -8.53
C SER A 477 55.17 -15.48 -9.80
N ALA A 478 56.14 -16.36 -10.01
CA ALA A 478 56.13 -17.32 -11.14
C ALA A 478 55.04 -18.39 -10.98
N SER A 479 54.40 -18.51 -9.81
CA SER A 479 53.36 -19.51 -9.52
C SER A 479 52.17 -18.95 -8.79
N GLN A 480 52.04 -17.60 -8.70
CA GLN A 480 50.95 -16.97 -7.95
C GLN A 480 50.36 -15.75 -8.68
N ILE A 481 49.05 -15.62 -8.59
CA ILE A 481 48.26 -14.45 -9.02
C ILE A 481 47.42 -13.97 -7.83
N GLY A 482 47.52 -12.69 -7.50
CA GLY A 482 46.69 -12.02 -6.48
C GLY A 482 45.45 -11.42 -7.12
N LEU A 483 44.32 -11.67 -6.50
CA LEU A 483 43.01 -11.15 -6.86
C LEU A 483 42.56 -10.12 -5.84
N ARG A 484 41.91 -9.07 -6.28
CA ARG A 484 41.19 -8.11 -5.44
C ARG A 484 39.92 -7.70 -6.13
N TRP A 485 38.84 -7.53 -5.37
CA TRP A 485 37.55 -7.06 -5.85
C TRP A 485 36.91 -6.11 -4.85
N GLN A 486 35.88 -5.43 -5.29
CA GLN A 486 34.99 -4.64 -4.43
C GLN A 486 33.83 -5.53 -4.01
N ASP A 487 33.58 -5.57 -2.72
CA ASP A 487 32.37 -6.12 -2.15
C ASP A 487 31.23 -5.11 -2.33
N ASN A 488 30.15 -5.55 -2.97
CA ASN A 488 28.94 -4.79 -3.16
C ASN A 488 27.73 -5.51 -2.52
N ALA A 489 27.92 -6.72 -1.99
CA ALA A 489 26.91 -7.47 -1.28
C ALA A 489 26.97 -7.11 0.21
N GLY A 490 25.86 -7.00 0.88
CA GLY A 490 25.82 -6.64 2.30
C GLY A 490 25.36 -7.77 3.21
N THR A 491 25.08 -8.94 2.63
CA THR A 491 24.46 -10.08 3.34
C THR A 491 24.99 -11.43 2.87
N GLU A 492 26.08 -11.46 2.13
CA GLU A 492 26.67 -12.70 1.60
C GLU A 492 27.37 -13.53 2.69
N ASP A 493 27.30 -14.85 2.57
CA ASP A 493 28.13 -15.77 3.35
C ASP A 493 29.61 -15.73 2.89
N GLY A 494 29.85 -15.27 1.66
CA GLY A 494 31.18 -15.17 1.08
C GLY A 494 31.20 -15.11 -0.44
N PHE A 495 32.38 -15.41 -1.01
CA PHE A 495 32.63 -15.30 -2.44
C PHE A 495 33.23 -16.58 -3.00
N TRP A 496 32.72 -17.01 -4.14
CA TRP A 496 33.30 -18.07 -4.96
C TRP A 496 34.21 -17.51 -6.02
N ILE A 497 35.41 -18.08 -6.13
CA ILE A 497 36.42 -17.70 -7.09
C ILE A 497 36.49 -18.77 -8.17
N GLU A 498 36.36 -18.35 -9.43
CA GLU A 498 36.47 -19.21 -10.59
C GLU A 498 37.62 -18.78 -11.49
N ARG A 499 38.27 -19.75 -12.09
CA ARG A 499 39.42 -19.58 -12.95
C ARG A 499 39.27 -20.36 -14.26
N CYS A 500 39.78 -19.80 -15.34
CA CYS A 500 40.10 -20.55 -16.54
C CYS A 500 41.50 -20.16 -17.10
N GLN A 501 42.14 -21.02 -17.85
CA GLN A 501 43.47 -20.76 -18.39
C GLN A 501 43.36 -20.08 -19.78
N GLY A 502 44.03 -18.93 -19.94
CA GLY A 502 44.07 -18.13 -21.14
C GLY A 502 43.20 -16.86 -21.11
N ILE A 503 43.32 -16.03 -22.16
CA ILE A 503 42.48 -14.85 -22.37
C ILE A 503 41.22 -15.28 -23.13
N GLY A 504 40.05 -14.79 -22.68
CA GLY A 504 38.78 -15.08 -23.38
C GLY A 504 38.34 -16.53 -23.30
N CYS A 505 38.91 -17.31 -22.38
CA CYS A 505 38.48 -18.69 -22.15
C CYS A 505 37.04 -18.73 -21.59
N ALA A 506 36.25 -19.74 -21.93
CA ALA A 506 34.88 -19.91 -21.51
C ALA A 506 34.68 -20.99 -20.42
N GLY A 507 35.66 -21.89 -20.25
CA GLY A 507 35.60 -23.00 -19.30
C GLY A 507 36.06 -22.61 -17.89
N PHE A 508 35.32 -21.77 -17.20
CA PHE A 508 35.62 -21.41 -15.81
C PHE A 508 35.30 -22.58 -14.86
N THR A 509 36.20 -22.82 -13.92
CA THR A 509 36.04 -23.79 -12.85
C THR A 509 36.22 -23.12 -11.51
N ARG A 510 35.41 -23.48 -10.54
CA ARG A 510 35.54 -23.01 -9.16
C ARG A 510 36.81 -23.56 -8.53
N ILE A 511 37.65 -22.67 -8.01
CA ILE A 511 38.94 -23.01 -7.43
C ILE A 511 39.01 -22.78 -5.91
N ALA A 512 38.18 -21.87 -5.40
CA ALA A 512 38.14 -21.55 -3.97
C ALA A 512 36.84 -20.86 -3.60
N PHE A 513 36.61 -20.76 -2.28
CA PHE A 513 35.68 -19.81 -1.67
C PHE A 513 36.38 -19.06 -0.54
N VAL A 514 35.91 -17.86 -0.23
CA VAL A 514 36.31 -17.04 0.90
C VAL A 514 35.08 -16.57 1.65
N GLY A 515 35.21 -16.27 2.95
CA GLY A 515 34.07 -15.89 3.80
C GLY A 515 33.58 -14.46 3.59
N HIS A 516 32.61 -14.07 4.41
CA HIS A 516 31.97 -12.76 4.48
C HIS A 516 33.00 -11.62 4.56
N ASP A 517 32.74 -10.51 3.86
CA ASP A 517 33.60 -9.31 3.79
C ASP A 517 35.03 -9.52 3.24
N VAL A 518 35.36 -10.70 2.74
CA VAL A 518 36.72 -10.95 2.18
C VAL A 518 36.79 -10.45 0.74
N THR A 519 37.69 -9.52 0.46
CA THR A 519 37.86 -8.84 -0.85
C THR A 519 39.14 -9.17 -1.58
N ALA A 520 39.86 -10.20 -1.14
CA ALA A 520 41.13 -10.60 -1.76
C ALA A 520 41.38 -12.11 -1.68
N TYR A 521 42.03 -12.67 -2.68
CA TYR A 521 42.48 -14.06 -2.73
C TYR A 521 43.80 -14.19 -3.49
N THR A 522 44.63 -15.15 -3.10
CA THR A 522 45.88 -15.46 -3.83
C THR A 522 45.78 -16.88 -4.39
N ASP A 523 45.70 -17.00 -5.69
CA ASP A 523 45.74 -18.27 -6.38
C ASP A 523 47.21 -18.71 -6.51
N SER A 524 47.51 -19.94 -6.08
CA SER A 524 48.84 -20.51 -6.01
C SER A 524 48.96 -21.82 -6.80
N GLY A 525 50.20 -22.28 -7.05
CA GLY A 525 50.45 -23.54 -7.80
C GLY A 525 50.27 -23.40 -9.31
N LEU A 526 50.27 -22.18 -9.83
CA LEU A 526 50.10 -21.86 -11.21
C LEU A 526 51.33 -22.14 -12.06
N ALA A 527 51.16 -22.43 -13.36
CA ALA A 527 52.25 -22.54 -14.31
C ALA A 527 52.94 -21.18 -14.54
N ARG A 528 54.26 -21.14 -14.62
CA ARG A 528 55.03 -19.91 -14.84
C ARG A 528 54.75 -19.30 -16.23
N ASN A 529 54.84 -17.99 -16.33
CA ASN A 529 54.69 -17.23 -17.59
C ASN A 529 53.35 -17.53 -18.30
N THR A 530 52.32 -17.92 -17.54
CA THR A 530 51.02 -18.38 -18.06
C THR A 530 49.92 -17.40 -17.68
N GLN A 531 48.95 -17.16 -18.57
CA GLN A 531 47.81 -16.33 -18.37
C GLN A 531 46.61 -17.12 -17.82
N TYR A 532 45.89 -16.50 -16.91
CA TYR A 532 44.64 -17.03 -16.32
C TYR A 532 43.64 -15.92 -16.23
N SER A 533 42.37 -16.24 -16.50
CA SER A 533 41.23 -15.37 -16.35
C SER A 533 40.42 -15.80 -15.11
N TYR A 534 39.89 -14.83 -14.39
CA TYR A 534 39.15 -15.01 -13.14
C TYR A 534 37.83 -14.26 -13.18
N ARG A 535 36.86 -14.78 -12.46
CA ARG A 535 35.62 -14.10 -12.09
C ARG A 535 35.23 -14.50 -10.67
N VAL A 536 34.49 -13.64 -10.00
CA VAL A 536 34.07 -13.81 -8.59
C VAL A 536 32.56 -13.67 -8.52
N GLN A 537 31.93 -14.44 -7.66
CA GLN A 537 30.48 -14.46 -7.45
C GLN A 537 30.20 -14.51 -5.95
N ALA A 538 29.35 -13.62 -5.41
CA ALA A 538 28.89 -13.69 -4.04
C ALA A 538 27.87 -14.82 -3.86
N PHE A 539 27.78 -15.42 -2.67
CA PHE A 539 26.80 -16.43 -2.32
C PHE A 539 26.27 -16.23 -0.90
N ASP A 540 25.01 -16.63 -0.65
CA ASP A 540 24.32 -16.70 0.63
C ASP A 540 23.43 -17.96 0.61
N GLY A 541 23.82 -19.00 1.37
CA GLY A 541 23.19 -20.32 1.25
C GLY A 541 23.24 -20.85 -0.18
N ASP A 542 22.05 -21.13 -0.73
CA ASP A 542 21.90 -21.60 -2.11
C ASP A 542 21.81 -20.47 -3.16
N GLN A 543 21.77 -19.21 -2.72
CA GLN A 543 21.67 -18.06 -3.62
C GLN A 543 23.05 -17.61 -4.08
N VAL A 544 23.10 -17.09 -5.30
CA VAL A 544 24.33 -16.56 -5.91
C VAL A 544 24.05 -15.27 -6.68
N SER A 545 25.02 -14.34 -6.61
CA SER A 545 24.96 -13.11 -7.40
C SER A 545 25.24 -13.36 -8.89
N ALA A 546 25.12 -12.35 -9.71
CA ALA A 546 25.80 -12.35 -11.00
C ALA A 546 27.34 -12.40 -10.79
N TYR A 547 28.08 -12.74 -11.83
CA TYR A 547 29.56 -12.69 -11.77
C TYR A 547 30.08 -11.24 -11.82
N SER A 548 31.23 -11.01 -11.21
CA SER A 548 32.03 -9.80 -11.41
C SER A 548 32.43 -9.63 -12.87
N ASN A 549 33.08 -8.51 -13.21
CA ASN A 549 33.89 -8.41 -14.41
C ASN A 549 34.93 -9.53 -14.45
N THR A 550 35.30 -10.01 -15.67
CA THR A 550 36.41 -10.93 -15.85
C THR A 550 37.72 -10.15 -15.78
N ALA A 551 38.67 -10.60 -14.95
CA ALA A 551 40.02 -10.07 -14.87
C ALA A 551 41.06 -11.09 -15.30
N THR A 552 42.08 -10.67 -16.05
CA THR A 552 43.14 -11.54 -16.51
C THR A 552 44.50 -11.16 -15.90
N GLY A 553 45.12 -12.13 -15.30
CA GLY A 553 46.48 -12.01 -14.75
C GLY A 553 47.45 -12.97 -15.40
N LYS A 554 48.74 -12.60 -15.38
CA LYS A 554 49.85 -13.46 -15.91
C LYS A 554 50.87 -13.69 -14.81
N THR A 555 51.23 -14.96 -14.53
CA THR A 555 52.32 -15.32 -13.66
C THR A 555 53.65 -14.77 -14.18
N ARG A 556 54.57 -14.42 -13.26
CA ARG A 556 55.87 -13.87 -13.64
C ARG A 556 56.75 -14.93 -14.33
N HIS A 557 57.73 -14.46 -15.08
CA HIS A 557 58.71 -15.34 -15.72
C HIS A 557 59.74 -15.88 -14.74
N ARG A 558 60.04 -15.10 -13.69
CA ARG A 558 60.89 -15.42 -12.54
C ARG A 558 60.34 -14.76 -11.28
#